data_fe616bfc11038a3139e6b475d2eff078
#
_entry.id   fe616bfc11038a3139e6b475d2eff078
#
_cell.length_a   1.000
_cell.length_b   1.000
_cell.length_c   1.000
_cell.angle_alpha   90.00
_cell.angle_beta   90.00
_cell.angle_gamma   90.00
#
_symmetry.space_group_name_H-M   'P 1'
#
loop_
_entity.id
_entity.type
_entity.pdbx_description
1 polymer ?
#
loop_
_entity_poly.entity_id
_entity_poly.type
_entity_poly.pdbx_seq_one_letter_code
_entity_poly.pdbx_strand_id
1 'polypeptide(L)'
;MPQHRLDDLLDDVPEQRLVKVRDGLERLTPRELEVLKRAISGETAGDSAGSLGISVRTVELHRQQVLAKLDVKNLTQAVRMIALAQRDHTQH
;
A
#
# COMPACT_ATOMS: atom_id res chain seq x y z
N MET A 1 -18.44 15.82 -18.15
CA MET A 1 -18.92 14.53 -17.70
C MET A 1 -18.28 14.15 -16.39
N PRO A 2 -19.06 13.88 -15.33
CA PRO A 2 -18.48 13.58 -14.02
C PRO A 2 -17.56 12.37 -14.01
N GLN A 3 -17.86 11.35 -14.82
CA GLN A 3 -17.03 10.15 -14.89
C GLN A 3 -15.64 10.42 -15.44
N HIS A 4 -15.51 11.35 -16.38
CA HIS A 4 -14.21 11.66 -16.96
C HIS A 4 -13.26 12.27 -15.93
N ARG A 5 -13.77 13.06 -14.99
CA ARG A 5 -12.94 13.64 -13.94
C ARG A 5 -12.40 12.59 -13.00
N LEU A 6 -13.21 11.58 -12.67
CA LEU A 6 -12.75 10.48 -11.83
C LEU A 6 -11.70 9.64 -12.56
N ASP A 7 -11.92 9.38 -13.84
CA ASP A 7 -10.96 8.64 -14.66
C ASP A 7 -9.63 9.37 -14.74
N ASP A 8 -9.67 10.70 -14.92
CA ASP A 8 -8.46 11.51 -14.97
C ASP A 8 -7.66 11.43 -13.67
N LEU A 9 -8.35 11.36 -12.54
CA LEU A 9 -7.69 11.25 -11.26
C LEU A 9 -7.07 9.87 -11.03
N LEU A 10 -7.68 8.82 -11.57
CA LEU A 10 -7.28 7.45 -11.32
C LEU A 10 -6.35 6.88 -12.39
N ASP A 11 -6.48 7.37 -13.64
CA ASP A 11 -5.78 6.79 -14.77
C ASP A 11 -4.45 7.48 -15.09
N ASP A 12 -4.06 8.48 -14.29
CA ASP A 12 -2.84 9.25 -14.52
C ASP A 12 -1.61 8.59 -13.87
N VAL A 13 -1.60 7.27 -13.81
CA VAL A 13 -0.49 6.51 -13.22
C VAL A 13 0.10 5.60 -14.29
N PRO A 14 1.41 5.78 -14.60
CA PRO A 14 2.07 4.91 -15.58
C PRO A 14 2.03 3.44 -15.14
N GLU A 15 1.85 2.56 -16.11
CA GLU A 15 1.76 1.13 -15.83
C GLU A 15 3.03 0.59 -15.17
N GLN A 16 4.18 1.14 -15.50
CA GLN A 16 5.43 0.72 -14.86
C GLN A 16 5.39 0.87 -13.35
N ARG A 17 4.69 1.89 -12.87
CA ARG A 17 4.56 2.10 -11.43
C ARG A 17 3.67 1.04 -10.80
N LEU A 18 2.63 0.62 -11.51
CA LEU A 18 1.74 -0.44 -11.04
C LEU A 18 2.47 -1.79 -11.00
N VAL A 19 3.33 -2.05 -11.98
CA VAL A 19 4.15 -3.25 -12.00
C VAL A 19 5.10 -3.26 -10.79
N LYS A 20 5.74 -2.13 -10.50
CA LYS A 20 6.62 -2.03 -9.33
C LYS A 20 5.88 -2.30 -8.02
N VAL A 21 4.66 -1.81 -7.91
CA VAL A 21 3.84 -2.04 -6.72
C VAL A 21 3.52 -3.54 -6.58
N ARG A 22 3.12 -4.19 -7.65
CA ARG A 22 2.84 -5.64 -7.62
C ARG A 22 4.08 -6.42 -7.22
N ASP A 23 5.23 -6.11 -7.83
CA ASP A 23 6.48 -6.78 -7.50
C ASP A 23 6.86 -6.54 -6.05
N GLY A 24 6.69 -5.30 -5.58
CA GLY A 24 6.98 -4.96 -4.19
C GLY A 24 6.10 -5.73 -3.22
N LEU A 25 4.81 -5.87 -3.53
CA LEU A 25 3.89 -6.63 -2.68
C LEU A 25 4.33 -8.09 -2.54
N GLU A 26 4.82 -8.69 -3.61
CA GLU A 26 5.31 -10.06 -3.57
C GLU A 26 6.58 -10.21 -2.75
N ARG A 27 7.35 -9.14 -2.59
CA ARG A 27 8.59 -9.17 -1.82
C ARG A 27 8.40 -8.79 -0.35
N LEU A 28 7.19 -8.44 0.06
CA LEU A 28 6.94 -8.16 1.48
C LEU A 28 7.10 -9.44 2.30
N THR A 29 7.74 -9.30 3.46
CA THR A 29 7.75 -10.38 4.43
C THR A 29 6.35 -10.57 5.00
N PRO A 30 6.03 -11.72 5.60
CA PRO A 30 4.72 -11.91 6.24
C PRO A 30 4.40 -10.83 7.26
N ARG A 31 5.39 -10.41 8.05
CA ARG A 31 5.18 -9.36 9.05
C ARG A 31 4.92 -8.00 8.40
N GLU A 32 5.65 -7.67 7.34
CA GLU A 32 5.43 -6.43 6.59
C GLU A 32 4.03 -6.40 5.99
N LEU A 33 3.61 -7.52 5.40
CA LEU A 33 2.26 -7.61 4.84
C LEU A 33 1.20 -7.43 5.92
N GLU A 34 1.40 -8.02 7.09
CA GLU A 34 0.46 -7.88 8.19
C GLU A 34 0.37 -6.43 8.66
N VAL A 35 1.52 -5.76 8.79
CA VAL A 35 1.56 -4.34 9.17
C VAL A 35 0.84 -3.49 8.13
N LEU A 36 1.06 -3.77 6.85
CA LEU A 36 0.38 -3.05 5.77
C LEU A 36 -1.13 -3.23 5.82
N LYS A 37 -1.60 -4.47 6.01
CA LYS A 37 -3.04 -4.74 6.10
C LYS A 37 -3.69 -3.96 7.24
N ARG A 38 -3.04 -3.90 8.39
CA ARG A 38 -3.54 -3.17 9.55
C ARG A 38 -3.58 -1.67 9.28
N ALA A 39 -2.53 -1.15 8.64
CA ALA A 39 -2.49 0.27 8.27
C ALA A 39 -3.61 0.63 7.29
N ILE A 40 -3.86 -0.21 6.30
CA ILE A 40 -4.93 0.00 5.33
C ILE A 40 -6.30 0.00 6.00
N SER A 41 -6.48 -0.83 7.03
CA SER A 41 -7.75 -0.89 7.77
C SER A 41 -7.95 0.30 8.70
N GLY A 42 -6.98 1.20 8.79
CA GLY A 42 -7.11 2.43 9.59
C GLY A 42 -6.48 2.36 10.97
N GLU A 43 -5.77 1.28 11.30
CA GLU A 43 -5.11 1.20 12.60
C GLU A 43 -3.95 2.19 12.68
N THR A 44 -3.79 2.80 13.85
CA THR A 44 -2.60 3.60 14.13
C THR A 44 -1.41 2.65 14.38
N ALA A 45 -0.21 3.21 14.36
CA ALA A 45 0.98 2.43 14.70
C ALA A 45 0.88 1.87 16.12
N GLY A 46 0.28 2.63 17.05
CA GLY A 46 0.06 2.16 18.42
C GLY A 46 -0.89 0.97 18.47
N ASP A 47 -1.98 1.02 17.73
CA ASP A 47 -2.94 -0.09 17.65
C ASP A 47 -2.27 -1.35 17.13
N SER A 48 -1.52 -1.22 16.04
CA SER A 48 -0.84 -2.36 15.43
C SER A 48 0.22 -2.94 16.38
N ALA A 49 0.98 -2.07 17.06
CA ALA A 49 2.00 -2.50 18.01
C ALA A 49 1.38 -3.33 19.13
N GLY A 50 0.24 -2.87 19.68
CA GLY A 50 -0.46 -3.60 20.74
C GLY A 50 -0.94 -4.96 20.25
N SER A 51 -1.55 -5.01 19.05
CA SER A 51 -2.08 -6.25 18.51
C SER A 51 -0.98 -7.25 18.15
N LEU A 52 0.16 -6.76 17.68
CA LEU A 52 1.27 -7.64 17.24
C LEU A 52 2.26 -7.96 18.35
N GLY A 53 2.14 -7.30 19.51
CA GLY A 53 3.06 -7.51 20.61
C GLY A 53 4.47 -7.00 20.33
N ILE A 54 4.59 -5.92 19.58
CA ILE A 54 5.86 -5.28 19.24
C ILE A 54 5.80 -3.80 19.58
N SER A 55 6.92 -3.10 19.49
CA SER A 55 6.95 -1.67 19.80
C SER A 55 6.40 -0.85 18.65
N VAL A 56 5.93 0.37 18.98
CA VAL A 56 5.50 1.34 17.98
C VAL A 56 6.64 1.62 16.99
N ARG A 57 7.86 1.75 17.51
CA ARG A 57 9.03 1.98 16.68
C ARG A 57 9.22 0.87 15.65
N THR A 58 9.03 -0.38 16.06
CA THR A 58 9.15 -1.51 15.14
C THR A 58 8.07 -1.47 14.07
N VAL A 59 6.83 -1.11 14.43
CA VAL A 59 5.76 -0.94 13.45
C VAL A 59 6.14 0.13 12.43
N GLU A 60 6.65 1.26 12.91
CA GLU A 60 7.05 2.36 12.03
C GLU A 60 8.15 1.94 11.07
N LEU A 61 9.13 1.17 11.54
CA LEU A 61 10.20 0.65 10.69
C LEU A 61 9.64 -0.29 9.62
N HIS A 62 8.72 -1.17 10.01
CA HIS A 62 8.07 -2.06 9.04
C HIS A 62 7.29 -1.26 8.00
N ARG A 63 6.57 -0.21 8.41
CA ARG A 63 5.85 0.65 7.48
C ARG A 63 6.79 1.32 6.48
N GLN A 64 7.93 1.81 6.96
CA GLN A 64 8.92 2.43 6.08
C GLN A 64 9.46 1.42 5.06
N GLN A 65 9.72 0.20 5.49
CA GLN A 65 10.19 -0.86 4.60
C GLN A 65 9.16 -1.21 3.54
N VAL A 66 7.88 -1.27 3.93
CA VAL A 66 6.79 -1.49 2.98
C VAL A 66 6.77 -0.40 1.92
N LEU A 67 6.80 0.86 2.34
CA LEU A 67 6.76 1.99 1.40
C LEU A 67 7.94 1.94 0.44
N ALA A 68 9.13 1.59 0.93
CA ALA A 68 10.32 1.48 0.10
C ALA A 68 10.17 0.35 -0.92
N LYS A 69 9.67 -0.81 -0.51
CA LYS A 69 9.49 -1.95 -1.41
C LYS A 69 8.43 -1.68 -2.48
N LEU A 70 7.40 -0.90 -2.15
CA LEU A 70 6.37 -0.51 -3.12
C LEU A 70 6.78 0.70 -3.96
N ASP A 71 7.90 1.33 -3.61
CA ASP A 71 8.38 2.56 -4.27
C ASP A 71 7.31 3.66 -4.22
N VAL A 72 6.75 3.88 -3.04
CA VAL A 72 5.77 4.93 -2.78
C VAL A 72 6.23 5.81 -1.63
N LYS A 73 5.67 7.01 -1.54
CA LYS A 73 6.12 8.02 -0.58
C LYS A 73 5.41 7.94 0.76
N ASN A 74 4.17 7.47 0.77
CA ASN A 74 3.37 7.45 1.98
C ASN A 74 2.26 6.40 1.84
N LEU A 75 1.55 6.17 2.95
CA LEU A 75 0.50 5.16 2.99
C LEU A 75 -0.65 5.49 2.04
N THR A 76 -1.03 6.76 1.93
CA THR A 76 -2.11 7.17 1.03
C THR A 76 -1.78 6.79 -0.41
N GLN A 77 -0.55 7.05 -0.84
CA GLN A 77 -0.09 6.67 -2.17
C GLN A 77 -0.07 5.15 -2.33
N ALA A 78 0.36 4.43 -1.28
CA ALA A 78 0.38 2.97 -1.30
C ALA A 78 -1.02 2.41 -1.54
N VAL A 79 -2.00 2.88 -0.78
CA VAL A 79 -3.39 2.42 -0.91
C VAL A 79 -3.92 2.68 -2.32
N ARG A 80 -3.68 3.88 -2.84
CA ARG A 80 -4.11 4.24 -4.19
C ARG A 80 -3.50 3.33 -5.24
N MET A 81 -2.20 3.11 -5.16
CA MET A 81 -1.48 2.29 -6.13
C MET A 81 -1.90 0.82 -6.06
N ILE A 82 -2.11 0.31 -4.85
CA ILE A 82 -2.57 -1.07 -4.67
C ILE A 82 -3.96 -1.23 -5.28
N ALA A 83 -4.87 -0.28 -5.03
CA ALA A 83 -6.21 -0.33 -5.58
C ALA A 83 -6.18 -0.33 -7.12
N LEU A 84 -5.35 0.51 -7.72
CA LEU A 84 -5.22 0.57 -9.17
C LEU A 84 -4.61 -0.71 -9.74
N ALA A 85 -3.59 -1.24 -9.09
CA ALA A 85 -2.94 -2.48 -9.51
C ALA A 85 -3.91 -3.67 -9.44
N GLN A 86 -4.72 -3.72 -8.39
CA GLN A 86 -5.71 -4.78 -8.22
C GLN A 86 -6.83 -4.68 -9.25
N ARG A 87 -7.29 -3.45 -9.53
CA ARG A 87 -8.31 -3.22 -10.54
C ARG A 87 -7.85 -3.71 -11.91
N ASP A 88 -6.62 -3.38 -12.28
CA ASP A 88 -6.05 -3.81 -13.55
C ASP A 88 -5.97 -5.34 -13.63
N HIS A 89 -5.62 -5.99 -12.51
CA HIS A 89 -5.53 -7.44 -12.44
C HIS A 89 -6.90 -8.11 -12.56
N THR A 90 -7.94 -7.52 -12.00
CA THR A 90 -9.28 -8.11 -11.99
C THR A 90 -10.05 -7.92 -13.28
N GLN A 91 -9.55 -7.15 -14.21
CA GLN A 91 -10.19 -6.94 -15.51
C GLN A 91 -10.00 -8.11 -16.47
N HIS A 92 -9.28 -9.09 -16.05
CA HIS A 92 -9.19 -10.34 -16.80
C HIS A 92 -10.32 -11.26 -16.39
#